data_532155c235e9a34a1ac71a3505b094a2
#
_entry.id   532155c235e9a34a1ac71a3505b094a2
#
_cell.length_a   1.000
_cell.length_b   1.000
_cell.length_c   1.000
_cell.angle_alpha   90.00
_cell.angle_beta   90.00
_cell.angle_gamma   90.00
#
_symmetry.space_group_name_H-M   'P 1'
#
loop_
_entity.id
_entity.type
_entity.pdbx_description
1 polymer ?
#
loop_
_entity_poly.entity_id
_entity_poly.type
_entity_poly.pdbx_seq_one_letter_code
_entity_poly.pdbx_strand_id
1 'polypeptide(L)'
;MLEKRAQLFSDYLTAVGFQAEPVLLMHEKNQAAAELSQQIHRRKGELQFILGTEKHQLWMLTSEEAARLNNLCDELEQFHLADGHHRYASTLNTVKESLSPTLLFSFLVAKDQVQNAAFTWAIKDPQLAKQLSENISPESICEKEVANIEIKMNGDHIYCQATRSLTVSSYIVEKLLGITDQQKIDLKSLIDYFPPGELSPEKGKAYPAVIDYKPLSVDKIISLAKAQKILPPKSTYILPRLPTGLCFTPLAKGQIK
;
A
#
# COMPACT_ATOMS: atom_id res chain seq x y z
N MET A 1 14.96 6.88 -9.50
CA MET A 1 14.06 5.72 -9.82
C MET A 1 12.58 6.10 -9.77
N LEU A 2 12.10 6.87 -8.80
CA LEU A 2 10.73 7.37 -8.68
C LEU A 2 10.31 8.24 -9.88
N GLU A 3 11.16 9.18 -10.31
CA GLU A 3 10.88 10.10 -11.42
C GLU A 3 10.68 9.39 -12.77
N LYS A 4 11.56 8.45 -13.14
CA LYS A 4 11.43 7.70 -14.39
C LYS A 4 10.12 6.92 -14.46
N ARG A 5 9.68 6.38 -13.33
CA ARG A 5 8.44 5.60 -13.26
C ARG A 5 7.21 6.51 -13.29
N ALA A 6 7.28 7.67 -12.64
CA ALA A 6 6.22 8.68 -12.71
C ALA A 6 6.08 9.24 -14.14
N GLN A 7 7.19 9.48 -14.84
CA GLN A 7 7.16 9.92 -16.24
C GLN A 7 6.51 8.87 -17.14
N LEU A 8 6.91 7.60 -17.04
CA LEU A 8 6.31 6.52 -17.83
C LEU A 8 4.79 6.42 -17.62
N PHE A 9 4.33 6.60 -16.37
CA PHE A 9 2.90 6.62 -16.10
C PHE A 9 2.22 7.89 -16.60
N SER A 10 2.89 9.05 -16.61
CA SER A 10 2.38 10.28 -17.20
C SER A 10 2.17 10.12 -18.71
N ASP A 11 3.16 9.57 -19.40
CA ASP A 11 3.08 9.27 -20.84
C ASP A 11 1.93 8.30 -21.15
N TYR A 12 1.78 7.26 -20.32
CA TYR A 12 0.66 6.32 -20.42
C TYR A 12 -0.69 7.00 -20.22
N LEU A 13 -0.85 7.79 -19.18
CA LEU A 13 -2.10 8.50 -18.88
C LEU A 13 -2.46 9.46 -20.03
N THR A 14 -1.48 10.18 -20.57
CA THR A 14 -1.67 11.07 -21.71
C THR A 14 -2.12 10.29 -22.97
N ALA A 15 -1.55 9.14 -23.21
CA ALA A 15 -1.89 8.31 -24.35
C ALA A 15 -3.30 7.69 -24.26
N VAL A 16 -3.72 7.22 -23.07
CA VAL A 16 -5.02 6.56 -22.88
C VAL A 16 -6.16 7.53 -22.55
N GLY A 17 -5.87 8.70 -21.98
CA GLY A 17 -6.86 9.73 -21.64
C GLY A 17 -7.73 9.44 -20.42
N PHE A 18 -7.50 8.38 -19.67
CA PHE A 18 -8.28 8.02 -18.47
C PHE A 18 -7.44 7.32 -17.40
N GLN A 19 -7.98 7.29 -16.18
CA GLN A 19 -7.44 6.56 -15.04
C GLN A 19 -8.32 5.35 -14.74
N ALA A 20 -7.73 4.14 -14.62
CA ALA A 20 -8.43 2.87 -14.37
C ALA A 20 -8.19 2.33 -12.95
N GLU A 21 -7.35 2.97 -12.17
CA GLU A 21 -7.00 2.58 -10.80
C GLU A 21 -6.92 3.82 -9.91
N PRO A 22 -7.76 3.91 -8.86
CA PRO A 22 -7.75 5.06 -7.98
C PRO A 22 -6.51 5.10 -7.08
N VAL A 23 -6.12 6.28 -6.64
CA VAL A 23 -5.26 6.42 -5.47
C VAL A 23 -6.09 6.20 -4.21
N LEU A 24 -5.51 5.60 -3.17
CA LEU A 24 -6.19 5.44 -1.88
C LEU A 24 -5.83 6.60 -0.96
N LEU A 25 -6.86 7.35 -0.57
CA LEU A 25 -6.78 8.46 0.37
C LEU A 25 -7.48 8.07 1.67
N MET A 26 -6.75 8.17 2.78
CA MET A 26 -7.33 8.01 4.12
C MET A 26 -7.69 9.37 4.71
N HIS A 27 -8.77 9.40 5.46
CA HIS A 27 -9.17 10.56 6.25
C HIS A 27 -9.49 10.16 7.70
N GLU A 28 -9.47 11.13 8.60
CA GLU A 28 -9.93 10.91 9.97
C GLU A 28 -11.40 10.50 9.98
N LYS A 29 -11.80 9.73 11.00
CA LYS A 29 -13.18 9.30 11.16
C LYS A 29 -14.11 10.52 11.16
N ASN A 30 -15.11 10.52 10.28
CA ASN A 30 -16.15 11.54 10.20
C ASN A 30 -17.53 10.86 10.34
N GLN A 31 -18.26 11.23 11.38
CA GLN A 31 -19.54 10.62 11.71
C GLN A 31 -20.58 10.88 10.61
N ALA A 32 -20.63 12.10 10.06
CA ALA A 32 -21.60 12.45 9.02
C ALA A 32 -21.34 11.69 7.71
N ALA A 33 -20.04 11.45 7.37
CA ALA A 33 -19.68 10.61 6.22
C ALA A 33 -20.11 9.15 6.43
N ALA A 34 -19.94 8.61 7.64
CA ALA A 34 -20.39 7.26 7.98
C ALA A 34 -21.92 7.13 7.90
N GLU A 35 -22.67 8.12 8.37
CA GLU A 35 -24.13 8.16 8.28
C GLU A 35 -24.61 8.26 6.83
N LEU A 36 -23.98 9.09 6.01
CA LEU A 36 -24.28 9.17 4.57
C LEU A 36 -24.04 7.82 3.90
N SER A 37 -22.91 7.18 4.17
CA SER A 37 -22.60 5.84 3.67
C SER A 37 -23.68 4.82 4.08
N GLN A 38 -24.08 4.81 5.34
CA GLN A 38 -25.15 3.92 5.82
C GLN A 38 -26.50 4.18 5.13
N GLN A 39 -26.84 5.44 4.86
CA GLN A 39 -28.06 5.79 4.12
C GLN A 39 -28.02 5.25 2.70
N ILE A 40 -26.88 5.39 2.01
CA ILE A 40 -26.69 4.87 0.64
C ILE A 40 -26.81 3.34 0.64
N HIS A 41 -26.23 2.65 1.60
CA HIS A 41 -26.28 1.19 1.69
C HIS A 41 -27.67 0.61 1.97
N ARG A 42 -28.65 1.42 2.41
CA ARG A 42 -30.06 0.95 2.60
C ARG A 42 -30.79 0.66 1.29
N ARG A 43 -30.34 1.23 0.19
CA ARG A 43 -30.87 0.95 -1.14
C ARG A 43 -30.07 -0.16 -1.83
N LYS A 44 -30.68 -0.79 -2.84
CA LYS A 44 -29.98 -1.78 -3.66
C LYS A 44 -28.88 -1.10 -4.48
N GLY A 45 -27.68 -1.67 -4.50
CA GLY A 45 -26.61 -1.20 -5.38
C GLY A 45 -26.94 -1.41 -6.86
N GLU A 46 -26.52 -0.49 -7.69
CA GLU A 46 -26.75 -0.53 -9.14
C GLU A 46 -25.96 -1.67 -9.80
N LEU A 47 -24.78 -2.00 -9.25
CA LEU A 47 -23.96 -3.12 -9.71
C LEU A 47 -23.58 -4.02 -8.54
N GLN A 48 -23.72 -5.33 -8.74
CA GLN A 48 -23.30 -6.35 -7.77
C GLN A 48 -22.65 -7.52 -8.49
N PHE A 49 -21.48 -7.96 -8.01
CA PHE A 49 -20.77 -9.09 -8.57
C PHE A 49 -19.85 -9.73 -7.52
N ILE A 50 -19.33 -10.92 -7.84
CA ILE A 50 -18.34 -11.63 -7.03
C ILE A 50 -17.05 -11.68 -7.82
N LEU A 51 -15.92 -11.31 -7.18
CA LEU A 51 -14.59 -11.44 -7.72
C LEU A 51 -13.74 -12.27 -6.74
N GLY A 52 -13.36 -13.48 -7.15
CA GLY A 52 -12.76 -14.44 -6.23
C GLY A 52 -13.74 -14.83 -5.12
N THR A 53 -13.39 -14.54 -3.87
CA THR A 53 -14.24 -14.77 -2.68
C THR A 53 -14.95 -13.52 -2.20
N GLU A 54 -14.67 -12.36 -2.81
CA GLU A 54 -15.18 -11.06 -2.37
C GLU A 54 -16.44 -10.67 -3.12
N LYS A 55 -17.44 -10.18 -2.39
CA LYS A 55 -18.65 -9.58 -2.94
C LYS A 55 -18.47 -8.08 -3.07
N HIS A 56 -18.63 -7.58 -4.29
CA HIS A 56 -18.58 -6.17 -4.62
C HIS A 56 -19.97 -5.62 -4.89
N GLN A 57 -20.23 -4.43 -4.36
CA GLN A 57 -21.46 -3.68 -4.62
C GLN A 57 -21.10 -2.23 -4.87
N LEU A 58 -21.73 -1.62 -5.87
CA LEU A 58 -21.52 -0.22 -6.24
C LEU A 58 -22.84 0.52 -6.23
N TRP A 59 -22.81 1.75 -5.75
CA TRP A 59 -23.92 2.69 -5.75
C TRP A 59 -23.52 3.95 -6.47
N MET A 60 -24.33 4.39 -7.42
CA MET A 60 -24.21 5.72 -8.00
C MET A 60 -24.86 6.72 -7.05
N LEU A 61 -24.16 7.78 -6.72
CA LEU A 61 -24.71 8.85 -5.88
C LEU A 61 -25.72 9.68 -6.66
N THR A 62 -26.82 10.02 -5.99
CA THR A 62 -27.71 11.08 -6.49
C THR A 62 -27.01 12.43 -6.41
N SER A 63 -27.53 13.45 -7.11
CA SER A 63 -26.97 14.80 -7.05
C SER A 63 -26.95 15.36 -5.62
N GLU A 64 -27.94 15.05 -4.81
CA GLU A 64 -28.01 15.45 -3.40
C GLU A 64 -26.95 14.75 -2.54
N GLU A 65 -26.81 13.41 -2.68
CA GLU A 65 -25.76 12.63 -2.00
C GLU A 65 -24.37 13.11 -2.39
N ALA A 66 -24.14 13.38 -3.68
CA ALA A 66 -22.87 13.91 -4.17
C ALA A 66 -22.55 15.30 -3.60
N ALA A 67 -23.55 16.21 -3.54
CA ALA A 67 -23.37 17.53 -2.94
C ALA A 67 -23.04 17.42 -1.44
N ARG A 68 -23.74 16.53 -0.72
CA ARG A 68 -23.43 16.26 0.71
C ARG A 68 -22.02 15.71 0.89
N LEU A 69 -21.61 14.75 0.06
CA LEU A 69 -20.25 14.18 0.11
C LEU A 69 -19.19 15.27 -0.16
N ASN A 70 -19.41 16.15 -1.15
CA ASN A 70 -18.50 17.24 -1.43
C ASN A 70 -18.33 18.17 -0.22
N ASN A 71 -19.44 18.60 0.40
CA ASN A 71 -19.38 19.42 1.61
C ASN A 71 -18.61 18.74 2.74
N LEU A 72 -18.83 17.43 2.95
CA LEU A 72 -18.08 16.66 3.94
C LEU A 72 -16.59 16.57 3.62
N CYS A 73 -16.22 16.45 2.34
CA CYS A 73 -14.82 16.48 1.92
C CYS A 73 -14.17 17.85 2.15
N ASP A 74 -14.91 18.94 1.96
CA ASP A 74 -14.43 20.31 2.21
C ASP A 74 -14.21 20.58 3.72
N GLU A 75 -14.96 19.87 4.60
CA GLU A 75 -14.79 19.95 6.06
C GLU A 75 -13.58 19.13 6.55
N LEU A 76 -13.07 18.20 5.76
CA LEU A 76 -11.92 17.38 6.14
C LEU A 76 -10.62 18.18 5.94
N GLU A 77 -9.92 18.44 7.04
CA GLU A 77 -8.69 19.22 7.04
C GLU A 77 -7.54 18.55 6.26
N GLN A 78 -7.52 17.22 6.21
CA GLN A 78 -6.39 16.49 5.70
C GLN A 78 -6.76 15.09 5.15
N PHE A 79 -6.17 14.76 4.00
CA PHE A 79 -6.14 13.41 3.45
C PHE A 79 -4.70 12.87 3.47
N HIS A 80 -4.58 11.58 3.81
CA HIS A 80 -3.30 10.87 3.77
C HIS A 80 -3.27 9.92 2.58
N LEU A 81 -2.31 10.09 1.68
CA LEU A 81 -2.10 9.18 0.55
C LEU A 81 -1.54 7.86 1.07
N ALA A 82 -2.38 6.81 1.06
CA ALA A 82 -2.05 5.49 1.59
C ALA A 82 -1.50 4.52 0.54
N ASP A 83 -2.02 4.60 -0.69
CA ASP A 83 -1.50 3.84 -1.84
C ASP A 83 -1.63 4.66 -3.13
N GLY A 84 -0.81 4.34 -4.13
CA GLY A 84 -0.84 5.01 -5.42
C GLY A 84 0.08 6.23 -5.54
N HIS A 85 1.17 6.32 -4.77
CA HIS A 85 2.12 7.44 -4.81
C HIS A 85 2.64 7.75 -6.22
N HIS A 86 2.89 6.72 -7.03
CA HIS A 86 3.31 6.92 -8.42
C HIS A 86 2.18 7.46 -9.31
N ARG A 87 0.94 6.97 -9.10
CA ARG A 87 -0.25 7.46 -9.82
C ARG A 87 -0.53 8.92 -9.50
N TYR A 88 -0.46 9.27 -8.22
CA TYR A 88 -0.57 10.66 -7.77
C TYR A 88 0.49 11.56 -8.41
N ALA A 89 1.78 11.16 -8.34
CA ALA A 89 2.88 11.92 -8.92
C ALA A 89 2.74 12.07 -10.44
N SER A 90 2.32 11.02 -11.15
CA SER A 90 2.08 11.04 -12.60
C SER A 90 0.95 11.99 -12.96
N THR A 91 -0.16 11.95 -12.23
CA THR A 91 -1.28 12.87 -12.44
C THR A 91 -0.85 14.32 -12.24
N LEU A 92 -0.05 14.62 -11.20
CA LEU A 92 0.52 15.95 -10.99
C LEU A 92 1.45 16.40 -12.13
N ASN A 93 2.25 15.51 -12.69
CA ASN A 93 3.10 15.84 -13.83
C ASN A 93 2.26 16.17 -15.06
N THR A 94 1.22 15.37 -15.33
CA THR A 94 0.28 15.64 -16.43
C THR A 94 -0.42 17.00 -16.26
N VAL A 95 -0.77 17.39 -15.02
CA VAL A 95 -1.33 18.73 -14.73
C VAL A 95 -0.35 19.85 -15.08
N LYS A 96 0.93 19.68 -14.76
CA LYS A 96 1.98 20.68 -15.06
C LYS A 96 2.22 20.86 -16.55
N GLU A 97 2.05 19.78 -17.33
CA GLU A 97 2.24 19.77 -18.79
C GLU A 97 0.98 20.20 -19.56
N SER A 98 -0.20 20.04 -18.98
CA SER A 98 -1.48 20.43 -19.56
C SER A 98 -2.03 21.70 -18.89
N LEU A 99 -2.50 22.65 -19.68
CA LEU A 99 -3.20 23.86 -19.18
C LEU A 99 -4.63 23.56 -18.71
N SER A 100 -5.07 22.31 -18.76
CA SER A 100 -6.43 21.88 -18.40
C SER A 100 -6.46 21.29 -16.98
N PRO A 101 -7.54 21.54 -16.20
CA PRO A 101 -7.70 20.92 -14.89
C PRO A 101 -7.80 19.41 -15.04
N THR A 102 -6.88 18.71 -14.41
CA THR A 102 -6.82 17.23 -14.40
C THR A 102 -7.51 16.71 -13.16
N LEU A 103 -8.33 15.67 -13.35
CA LEU A 103 -9.02 15.00 -12.25
C LEU A 103 -8.12 13.92 -11.65
N LEU A 104 -8.12 13.77 -10.34
CA LEU A 104 -7.49 12.68 -9.63
C LEU A 104 -8.55 11.64 -9.26
N PHE A 105 -8.44 10.44 -9.83
CA PHE A 105 -9.30 9.33 -9.43
C PHE A 105 -8.89 8.84 -8.04
N SER A 106 -9.80 8.98 -7.07
CA SER A 106 -9.51 8.70 -5.66
C SER A 106 -10.51 7.73 -5.05
N PHE A 107 -10.00 6.87 -4.17
CA PHE A 107 -10.78 6.02 -3.29
C PHE A 107 -10.60 6.54 -1.86
N LEU A 108 -11.68 7.13 -1.31
CA LEU A 108 -11.68 7.71 0.03
C LEU A 108 -12.10 6.66 1.06
N VAL A 109 -11.32 6.49 2.11
CA VAL A 109 -11.58 5.54 3.18
C VAL A 109 -11.30 6.17 4.54
N ALA A 110 -12.21 6.00 5.48
CA ALA A 110 -11.94 6.41 6.87
C ALA A 110 -10.80 5.55 7.45
N LYS A 111 -9.88 6.14 8.20
CA LYS A 111 -8.67 5.45 8.69
C LYS A 111 -8.97 4.23 9.56
N ASP A 112 -10.12 4.20 10.26
CA ASP A 112 -10.56 3.07 11.07
C ASP A 112 -11.09 1.88 10.24
N GLN A 113 -11.30 2.07 8.94
CA GLN A 113 -11.63 1.03 7.97
C GLN A 113 -10.42 0.57 7.14
N VAL A 114 -9.27 1.21 7.33
CA VAL A 114 -8.04 0.86 6.65
C VAL A 114 -7.26 -0.15 7.51
N GLN A 115 -6.77 -1.20 6.87
CA GLN A 115 -5.87 -2.16 7.49
C GLN A 115 -4.54 -2.14 6.77
N ASN A 116 -3.46 -2.27 7.53
CA ASN A 116 -2.15 -2.53 6.97
C ASN A 116 -1.76 -3.98 7.25
N ALA A 117 -1.42 -4.70 6.20
CA ALA A 117 -0.78 -6.01 6.29
C ALA A 117 0.70 -5.90 5.92
N ALA A 118 1.47 -6.95 6.14
CA ALA A 118 2.86 -7.04 5.73
C ALA A 118 2.99 -7.92 4.48
N PHE A 119 3.95 -7.58 3.62
CA PHE A 119 4.40 -8.51 2.60
C PHE A 119 5.23 -9.62 3.24
N THR A 120 5.15 -10.84 2.70
CA THR A 120 6.17 -11.85 2.91
C THR A 120 7.35 -11.55 1.99
N TRP A 121 8.57 -11.48 2.54
CA TRP A 121 9.80 -11.21 1.80
C TRP A 121 10.55 -12.52 1.57
N ALA A 122 10.67 -12.95 0.33
CA ALA A 122 11.37 -14.16 -0.06
C ALA A 122 12.73 -13.80 -0.68
N ILE A 123 13.81 -14.13 0.02
CA ILE A 123 15.19 -13.84 -0.39
C ILE A 123 15.58 -14.80 -1.51
N LYS A 124 15.93 -14.27 -2.68
CA LYS A 124 16.41 -15.06 -3.84
C LYS A 124 17.90 -15.30 -3.82
N ASP A 125 18.63 -14.31 -3.34
CA ASP A 125 20.08 -14.31 -3.37
C ASP A 125 20.67 -15.10 -2.20
N PRO A 126 21.45 -16.18 -2.45
CA PRO A 126 22.04 -17.01 -1.39
C PRO A 126 23.06 -16.26 -0.53
N GLN A 127 23.75 -15.24 -1.09
CA GLN A 127 24.73 -14.47 -0.33
C GLN A 127 24.01 -13.54 0.65
N LEU A 128 22.90 -12.93 0.22
CA LEU A 128 22.06 -12.13 1.10
C LEU A 128 21.42 -12.98 2.21
N ALA A 129 21.03 -14.22 1.91
CA ALA A 129 20.50 -15.15 2.91
C ALA A 129 21.59 -15.55 3.93
N LYS A 130 22.84 -15.75 3.48
CA LYS A 130 23.96 -15.99 4.36
C LYS A 130 24.24 -14.78 5.26
N GLN A 131 24.27 -13.58 4.70
CA GLN A 131 24.43 -12.33 5.46
C GLN A 131 23.30 -12.14 6.49
N LEU A 132 22.04 -12.46 6.11
CA LEU A 132 20.93 -12.48 7.04
C LEU A 132 21.22 -13.38 8.24
N SER A 133 21.67 -14.62 8.00
CA SER A 133 22.00 -15.57 9.07
C SER A 133 23.13 -15.06 10.00
N GLU A 134 24.16 -14.45 9.44
CA GLU A 134 25.30 -13.90 10.19
C GLU A 134 24.92 -12.67 11.03
N ASN A 135 23.93 -11.89 10.60
CA ASN A 135 23.48 -10.67 11.26
C ASN A 135 22.40 -10.89 12.34
N ILE A 136 21.87 -12.10 12.48
CA ILE A 136 20.92 -12.41 13.57
C ILE A 136 21.68 -12.41 14.88
N SER A 137 21.48 -11.37 15.68
CA SER A 137 22.05 -11.28 17.03
C SER A 137 21.32 -12.24 17.98
N PRO A 138 22.04 -12.99 18.83
CA PRO A 138 21.42 -13.85 19.84
C PRO A 138 20.44 -13.10 20.75
N GLU A 139 20.71 -11.83 21.04
CA GLU A 139 19.85 -10.99 21.88
C GLU A 139 18.52 -10.60 21.19
N SER A 140 18.47 -10.68 19.86
CA SER A 140 17.24 -10.45 19.08
C SER A 140 16.34 -11.67 19.01
N ILE A 141 16.86 -12.86 19.29
CA ILE A 141 16.11 -14.12 19.26
C ILE A 141 15.19 -14.17 20.48
N CYS A 142 13.94 -14.54 20.27
CA CYS A 142 12.93 -14.57 21.30
C CYS A 142 11.88 -15.68 21.05
N GLU A 143 10.97 -15.87 21.98
CA GLU A 143 9.84 -16.76 21.82
C GLU A 143 8.87 -16.25 20.74
N LYS A 144 8.18 -17.16 20.08
CA LYS A 144 7.24 -16.88 18.97
C LYS A 144 6.16 -15.87 19.36
N GLU A 145 5.66 -15.94 20.58
CA GLU A 145 4.55 -15.11 21.09
C GLU A 145 4.91 -13.62 21.15
N VAL A 146 6.16 -13.30 21.44
CA VAL A 146 6.66 -11.92 21.55
C VAL A 146 7.33 -11.42 20.28
N ALA A 147 7.71 -12.34 19.38
CA ALA A 147 8.39 -11.99 18.14
C ALA A 147 7.54 -11.08 17.25
N ASN A 148 8.21 -10.19 16.53
CA ASN A 148 7.62 -9.41 15.44
C ASN A 148 8.22 -9.70 14.07
N ILE A 149 9.20 -10.62 14.01
CA ILE A 149 9.82 -11.14 12.79
C ILE A 149 9.92 -12.66 12.93
N GLU A 150 9.51 -13.38 11.89
CA GLU A 150 9.74 -14.81 11.70
C GLU A 150 10.60 -15.01 10.46
N ILE A 151 11.70 -15.72 10.59
CA ILE A 151 12.62 -16.05 9.49
C ILE A 151 12.60 -17.57 9.32
N LYS A 152 12.27 -18.01 8.12
CA LYS A 152 12.27 -19.42 7.70
C LYS A 152 13.49 -19.65 6.82
N MET A 153 14.40 -20.51 7.27
CA MET A 153 15.68 -20.76 6.59
C MET A 153 16.17 -22.19 6.90
N ASN A 154 16.63 -22.91 5.90
CA ASN A 154 17.18 -24.27 6.03
C ASN A 154 16.24 -25.27 6.76
N GLY A 155 14.93 -25.06 6.72
CA GLY A 155 13.94 -25.87 7.42
C GLY A 155 13.65 -25.41 8.85
N ASP A 156 14.41 -24.47 9.39
CA ASP A 156 14.24 -23.90 10.73
C ASP A 156 13.38 -22.64 10.71
N HIS A 157 12.78 -22.35 11.89
CA HIS A 157 12.04 -21.11 12.15
C HIS A 157 12.76 -20.33 13.24
N ILE A 158 13.23 -19.13 12.90
CA ILE A 158 13.90 -18.22 13.82
C ILE A 158 12.96 -17.07 14.11
N TYR A 159 12.70 -16.80 15.38
CA TYR A 159 11.82 -15.73 15.85
C TYR A 159 12.63 -14.61 16.46
N CYS A 160 12.46 -13.38 15.93
CA CYS A 160 13.23 -12.23 16.34
C CYS A 160 12.33 -11.07 16.76
N GLN A 161 12.87 -10.21 17.63
CA GLN A 161 12.29 -8.93 18.02
C GLN A 161 13.12 -7.78 17.47
N ALA A 162 12.52 -6.95 16.62
CA ALA A 162 13.14 -5.70 16.19
C ALA A 162 13.30 -4.73 17.37
N THR A 163 14.38 -3.95 17.36
CA THR A 163 14.61 -2.89 18.36
C THR A 163 13.53 -1.80 18.25
N ARG A 164 13.17 -1.19 19.39
CA ARG A 164 12.13 -0.14 19.45
C ARG A 164 12.49 1.14 18.68
N SER A 165 13.77 1.35 18.37
CA SER A 165 14.26 2.55 17.66
C SER A 165 13.94 2.56 16.17
N LEU A 166 13.72 1.39 15.58
CA LEU A 166 13.43 1.21 14.14
C LEU A 166 12.03 0.65 13.92
N THR A 167 11.49 0.87 12.72
CA THR A 167 10.34 0.08 12.27
C THR A 167 10.81 -1.34 11.97
N VAL A 168 9.90 -2.32 12.01
CA VAL A 168 10.28 -3.72 11.75
C VAL A 168 10.92 -3.88 10.37
N SER A 169 10.34 -3.27 9.33
CA SER A 169 10.90 -3.31 7.98
C SER A 169 12.26 -2.61 7.86
N SER A 170 12.46 -1.48 8.54
CA SER A 170 13.77 -0.82 8.60
C SER A 170 14.81 -1.68 9.33
N TYR A 171 14.40 -2.34 10.42
CA TYR A 171 15.27 -3.27 11.14
C TYR A 171 15.71 -4.44 10.25
N ILE A 172 14.76 -5.02 9.49
CA ILE A 172 15.08 -6.09 8.53
C ILE A 172 16.14 -5.59 7.52
N VAL A 173 15.89 -4.45 6.88
CA VAL A 173 16.80 -3.94 5.84
C VAL A 173 18.17 -3.55 6.42
N GLU A 174 18.19 -2.74 7.47
CA GLU A 174 19.42 -2.13 7.99
C GLU A 174 20.24 -3.08 8.86
N LYS A 175 19.58 -3.90 9.70
CA LYS A 175 20.25 -4.74 10.68
C LYS A 175 20.37 -6.18 10.23
N LEU A 176 19.30 -6.78 9.72
CA LEU A 176 19.34 -8.18 9.32
C LEU A 176 19.97 -8.36 7.93
N LEU A 177 19.59 -7.53 6.95
CA LEU A 177 20.15 -7.62 5.60
C LEU A 177 21.42 -6.77 5.43
N GLY A 178 21.79 -5.90 6.39
CA GLY A 178 22.98 -5.07 6.35
C GLY A 178 22.97 -4.04 5.21
N ILE A 179 21.79 -3.67 4.70
CA ILE A 179 21.62 -2.76 3.58
C ILE A 179 21.43 -1.34 4.13
N THR A 180 22.37 -0.45 3.85
CA THR A 180 22.31 0.97 4.23
C THR A 180 21.89 1.85 3.06
N ASP A 181 21.43 3.07 3.35
CA ASP A 181 21.00 4.06 2.33
C ASP A 181 22.09 4.40 1.29
N GLN A 182 23.37 4.19 1.62
CA GLN A 182 24.49 4.39 0.71
C GLN A 182 24.60 3.31 -0.37
N GLN A 183 24.00 2.14 -0.15
CA GLN A 183 23.95 1.07 -1.11
C GLN A 183 22.63 1.19 -1.89
N LYS A 184 22.64 1.87 -3.03
CA LYS A 184 21.49 1.94 -3.97
C LYS A 184 21.22 0.59 -4.64
N ILE A 185 21.07 -0.47 -3.85
CA ILE A 185 20.81 -1.81 -4.33
C ILE A 185 19.36 -1.90 -4.79
N ASP A 186 19.12 -2.45 -5.95
CA ASP A 186 17.76 -2.79 -6.39
C ASP A 186 17.29 -4.04 -5.62
N LEU A 187 16.64 -3.81 -4.47
CA LEU A 187 16.10 -4.89 -3.63
C LEU A 187 15.21 -5.87 -4.41
N LYS A 188 14.59 -5.44 -5.50
CA LYS A 188 13.75 -6.33 -6.32
C LYS A 188 14.54 -7.39 -7.08
N SER A 189 15.81 -7.17 -7.36
CA SER A 189 16.67 -8.19 -7.94
C SER A 189 17.01 -9.30 -6.94
N LEU A 190 16.99 -9.01 -5.64
CA LEU A 190 17.42 -9.89 -4.55
C LEU A 190 16.26 -10.51 -3.76
N ILE A 191 15.10 -9.86 -3.76
CA ILE A 191 13.94 -10.21 -2.92
C ILE A 191 12.67 -10.21 -3.76
N ASP A 192 11.88 -11.27 -3.67
CA ASP A 192 10.50 -11.30 -4.12
C ASP A 192 9.56 -10.91 -2.97
N TYR A 193 8.53 -10.14 -3.27
CA TYR A 193 7.58 -9.62 -2.29
C TYR A 193 6.19 -10.19 -2.59
N PHE A 194 5.68 -11.00 -1.70
CA PHE A 194 4.37 -11.61 -1.82
C PHE A 194 3.34 -10.91 -0.94
N PRO A 195 2.18 -10.54 -1.48
CA PRO A 195 1.03 -10.15 -0.67
C PRO A 195 0.70 -11.19 0.40
N PRO A 196 0.00 -10.80 1.48
CA PRO A 196 -0.37 -11.74 2.55
C PRO A 196 -1.09 -12.98 2.01
N GLY A 197 -0.58 -14.16 2.37
CA GLY A 197 -1.17 -15.45 2.00
C GLY A 197 -0.89 -15.94 0.57
N GLU A 198 -0.18 -15.19 -0.28
CA GLU A 198 0.11 -15.60 -1.65
C GLU A 198 1.31 -16.57 -1.78
N LEU A 199 2.23 -16.57 -0.82
CA LEU A 199 3.33 -17.50 -0.81
C LEU A 199 2.94 -18.78 -0.07
N SER A 200 2.71 -19.87 -0.82
CA SER A 200 2.45 -21.18 -0.18
C SER A 200 3.73 -21.74 0.48
N PRO A 201 3.59 -22.56 1.53
CA PRO A 201 4.75 -23.18 2.18
C PRO A 201 5.66 -23.96 1.22
N GLU A 202 5.08 -24.64 0.21
CA GLU A 202 5.84 -25.39 -0.81
C GLU A 202 6.67 -24.47 -1.68
N LYS A 203 6.08 -23.35 -2.15
CA LYS A 203 6.81 -22.35 -2.94
C LYS A 203 7.88 -21.66 -2.10
N GLY A 204 7.62 -21.44 -0.81
CA GLY A 204 8.58 -20.84 0.11
C GLY A 204 9.86 -21.65 0.24
N LYS A 205 9.82 -22.98 0.15
CA LYS A 205 11.00 -23.87 0.20
C LYS A 205 11.98 -23.66 -0.96
N ALA A 206 11.56 -23.02 -2.05
CA ALA A 206 12.44 -22.71 -3.18
C ALA A 206 13.36 -21.50 -2.90
N TYR A 207 13.11 -20.77 -1.83
CA TYR A 207 13.90 -19.60 -1.46
C TYR A 207 14.89 -19.92 -0.35
N PRO A 208 16.14 -19.40 -0.42
CA PRO A 208 17.13 -19.55 0.64
C PRO A 208 16.65 -19.07 2.01
N ALA A 209 15.82 -18.02 2.05
CA ALA A 209 15.18 -17.54 3.26
C ALA A 209 13.84 -16.85 2.95
N VAL A 210 12.90 -16.95 3.89
CA VAL A 210 11.61 -16.25 3.85
C VAL A 210 11.42 -15.49 5.17
N ILE A 211 11.03 -14.24 5.08
CA ILE A 211 10.82 -13.34 6.22
C ILE A 211 9.35 -12.91 6.26
N ASP A 212 8.67 -13.26 7.33
CA ASP A 212 7.36 -12.73 7.71
C ASP A 212 7.52 -11.78 8.90
N TYR A 213 6.72 -10.73 8.96
CA TYR A 213 6.81 -9.77 10.07
C TYR A 213 5.46 -9.11 10.40
N LYS A 214 5.34 -8.61 11.63
CA LYS A 214 4.14 -7.90 12.09
C LYS A 214 4.05 -6.53 11.42
N PRO A 215 2.92 -6.20 10.77
CA PRO A 215 2.71 -4.91 10.12
C PRO A 215 2.68 -3.75 11.11
N LEU A 216 3.02 -2.56 10.63
CA LEU A 216 2.81 -1.32 11.39
C LEU A 216 1.31 -1.00 11.50
N SER A 217 0.90 -0.39 12.60
CA SER A 217 -0.44 0.18 12.67
C SER A 217 -0.59 1.38 11.73
N VAL A 218 -1.81 1.64 11.27
CA VAL A 218 -2.13 2.78 10.41
C VAL A 218 -1.71 4.10 11.06
N ASP A 219 -1.99 4.28 12.36
CA ASP A 219 -1.57 5.48 13.10
C ASP A 219 -0.05 5.66 13.13
N LYS A 220 0.70 4.55 13.23
CA LYS A 220 2.17 4.61 13.17
C LYS A 220 2.66 5.04 11.78
N ILE A 221 2.02 4.54 10.71
CA ILE A 221 2.33 4.95 9.32
C ILE A 221 2.08 6.45 9.14
N ILE A 222 0.93 6.96 9.61
CA ILE A 222 0.60 8.38 9.57
C ILE A 222 1.61 9.20 10.35
N SER A 223 1.99 8.76 11.56
CA SER A 223 2.97 9.46 12.39
C SER A 223 4.35 9.55 11.73
N LEU A 224 4.77 8.49 11.04
CA LEU A 224 6.03 8.46 10.28
C LEU A 224 5.98 9.41 9.07
N ALA A 225 4.86 9.42 8.35
CA ALA A 225 4.64 10.33 7.23
C ALA A 225 4.68 11.81 7.68
N LYS A 226 4.02 12.16 8.78
CA LYS A 226 4.10 13.50 9.40
C LYS A 226 5.52 13.88 9.81
N ALA A 227 6.31 12.91 10.27
CA ALA A 227 7.73 13.09 10.61
C ALA A 227 8.67 13.02 9.38
N GLN A 228 8.13 12.96 8.16
CA GLN A 228 8.87 12.83 6.89
C GLN A 228 9.85 11.63 6.85
N LYS A 229 9.53 10.57 7.61
CA LYS A 229 10.31 9.34 7.61
C LYS A 229 9.84 8.42 6.48
N ILE A 230 10.79 7.99 5.64
CA ILE A 230 10.52 7.09 4.52
C ILE A 230 10.75 5.65 4.99
N LEU A 231 9.77 4.78 4.70
CA LEU A 231 9.87 3.35 4.93
C LEU A 231 10.59 2.65 3.75
N PRO A 232 11.27 1.52 3.99
CA PRO A 232 11.77 0.68 2.92
C PRO A 232 10.66 0.28 1.93
N PRO A 233 11.00 -0.01 0.66
CA PRO A 233 10.03 -0.50 -0.31
C PRO A 233 9.28 -1.73 0.20
N LYS A 234 7.98 -1.83 -0.10
CA LYS A 234 7.14 -2.97 0.31
C LYS A 234 7.05 -3.19 1.83
N SER A 235 7.14 -2.11 2.61
CA SER A 235 6.91 -2.13 4.07
C SER A 235 5.43 -2.16 4.46
N THR A 236 4.54 -1.80 3.53
CA THR A 236 3.10 -1.68 3.78
C THR A 236 2.30 -2.34 2.65
N TYR A 237 1.25 -3.04 3.03
CA TYR A 237 0.23 -3.58 2.14
C TYR A 237 -1.14 -3.10 2.63
N ILE A 238 -1.59 -1.98 2.08
CA ILE A 238 -2.80 -1.31 2.55
C ILE A 238 -4.05 -1.95 1.96
N LEU A 239 -5.04 -2.18 2.82
CA LEU A 239 -6.36 -2.70 2.49
C LEU A 239 -7.44 -1.70 2.98
N PRO A 240 -8.63 -1.65 2.34
CA PRO A 240 -9.04 -2.43 1.17
C PRO A 240 -8.40 -1.94 -0.13
N ARG A 241 -8.34 -2.81 -1.13
CA ARG A 241 -7.88 -2.48 -2.48
C ARG A 241 -9.02 -2.65 -3.45
N LEU A 242 -9.26 -1.65 -4.29
CA LEU A 242 -10.21 -1.77 -5.38
C LEU A 242 -9.58 -2.52 -6.57
N PRO A 243 -10.31 -3.42 -7.22
CA PRO A 243 -9.87 -4.05 -8.45
C PRO A 243 -9.55 -3.00 -9.53
N THR A 244 -8.41 -3.14 -10.19
CA THR A 244 -8.04 -2.30 -11.33
C THR A 244 -9.05 -2.47 -12.46
N GLY A 245 -9.50 -1.37 -13.06
CA GLY A 245 -10.47 -1.41 -14.17
C GLY A 245 -11.93 -1.56 -13.74
N LEU A 246 -12.23 -1.56 -12.44
CA LEU A 246 -13.61 -1.57 -11.95
C LEU A 246 -14.37 -0.28 -12.34
N CYS A 247 -13.69 0.85 -12.24
CA CYS A 247 -14.19 2.14 -12.65
C CYS A 247 -13.12 2.88 -13.45
N PHE A 248 -13.55 3.80 -14.30
CA PHE A 248 -12.69 4.66 -15.11
C PHE A 248 -13.05 6.12 -14.90
N THR A 249 -12.05 6.97 -14.81
CA THR A 249 -12.24 8.41 -14.72
C THR A 249 -11.43 9.10 -15.83
N PRO A 250 -12.03 9.99 -16.64
CA PRO A 250 -11.29 10.75 -17.64
C PRO A 250 -10.25 11.64 -16.96
N LEU A 251 -9.14 11.91 -17.64
CA LEU A 251 -8.11 12.83 -17.13
C LEU A 251 -8.63 14.25 -17.03
N ALA A 252 -9.44 14.70 -17.98
CA ALA A 252 -10.04 16.02 -17.98
C ALA A 252 -11.56 15.94 -18.20
N LYS A 253 -12.30 16.92 -17.69
CA LYS A 253 -13.75 16.99 -17.88
C LYS A 253 -14.10 16.98 -19.37
N GLY A 254 -14.99 16.09 -19.77
CA GLY A 254 -15.53 16.04 -21.16
C GLY A 254 -14.73 15.22 -22.16
N GLN A 255 -13.66 14.49 -21.77
CA GLN A 255 -12.86 13.69 -22.68
C GLN A 255 -13.41 12.29 -22.99
N ILE A 256 -14.32 11.76 -22.16
CA ILE A 256 -15.03 10.51 -22.50
C ILE A 256 -16.37 10.88 -23.14
N LYS A 257 -16.52 10.60 -24.43
CA LYS A 257 -17.79 10.70 -25.15
C LYS A 257 -18.48 9.33 -25.19
#